data_8bebc55e9a898fcd036e80a99697b4be
#
_entry.id   8bebc55e9a898fcd036e80a99697b4be
#
_cell.length_a   1.000
_cell.length_b   1.000
_cell.length_c   1.000
_cell.angle_alpha   90.00
_cell.angle_beta   90.00
_cell.angle_gamma   90.00
#
_symmetry.space_group_name_H-M   'P 1'
#
loop_
_entity.id
_entity.type
_entity.pdbx_description
1 polymer ?
#
loop_
_entity_poly.entity_id
_entity_poly.type
_entity_poly.pdbx_seq_one_letter_code
_entity_poly.pdbx_strand_id
1 'polypeptide(L)'
;MSGSEAKSAVLLVDNGTLEPAAILRLRQLAATLGERLGRRVEPVSLQHSDRVAAALLDGRCAEVLEPALRMRLTEGITDFLIVPLFIGPTRALSEYLPQVIERVRADRPTITVRMALPLHAGAEDRLAQMIAGQVEDVMTRTGWDAHTKVALVDHGSPLREVTEVRDRVADHLAQLLGERVAVVAPCSMERRPGAEYDFNEPLLANLLATPPWNAGQIVVAHLFLLPGRHAGEGGDIAQICARAESESPGLRVARAGLLMTRE
;
A
#
# COMPACT_ATOMS: atom_id res chain seq x y z
N MET A 1 -10.15 25.36 38.38
CA MET A 1 -9.46 24.09 38.04
C MET A 1 -9.24 24.12 36.52
N SER A 2 -8.06 24.56 36.10
CA SER A 2 -7.67 24.60 34.68
C SER A 2 -7.48 23.15 34.21
N GLY A 3 -8.43 22.63 33.42
CA GLY A 3 -8.26 21.36 32.74
C GLY A 3 -7.09 21.50 31.78
N SER A 4 -5.97 20.86 32.08
CA SER A 4 -4.88 20.69 31.13
C SER A 4 -5.47 19.97 29.91
N GLU A 5 -5.65 20.69 28.77
CA GLU A 5 -5.98 20.03 27.52
C GLU A 5 -4.95 18.92 27.29
N ALA A 6 -5.40 17.69 27.23
CA ALA A 6 -4.54 16.55 26.96
C ALA A 6 -3.84 16.81 25.60
N LYS A 7 -2.51 16.94 25.65
CA LYS A 7 -1.73 17.09 24.42
C LYS A 7 -1.90 15.85 23.55
N SER A 8 -2.31 16.05 22.30
CA SER A 8 -2.59 14.96 21.38
C SER A 8 -1.64 14.97 20.18
N ALA A 9 -1.30 13.80 19.66
CA ALA A 9 -0.53 13.62 18.43
C ALA A 9 -1.31 12.81 17.38
N VAL A 10 -1.10 13.14 16.11
CA VAL A 10 -1.59 12.34 14.97
C VAL A 10 -0.41 11.72 14.28
N LEU A 11 -0.43 10.40 14.17
CA LEU A 11 0.62 9.61 13.56
C LEU A 11 0.09 8.97 12.27
N LEU A 12 0.72 9.28 11.11
CA LEU A 12 0.50 8.56 9.87
C LEU A 12 1.43 7.34 9.89
N VAL A 13 0.85 6.15 9.92
CA VAL A 13 1.59 4.92 10.21
C VAL A 13 1.53 3.97 9.02
N ASP A 14 2.70 3.63 8.44
CA ASP A 14 2.86 2.56 7.46
C ASP A 14 3.43 1.28 8.09
N ASN A 15 3.58 0.23 7.29
CA ASN A 15 4.19 -1.03 7.75
C ASN A 15 5.68 -0.91 8.08
N GLY A 16 6.37 0.04 7.44
CA GLY A 16 7.80 0.18 7.47
C GLY A 16 8.51 -0.52 6.30
N THR A 17 9.64 0.04 5.92
CA THR A 17 10.43 -0.36 4.76
C THR A 17 11.90 -0.04 4.95
N LEU A 18 12.77 -0.70 4.17
CA LEU A 18 14.19 -0.33 4.04
C LEU A 18 14.46 0.52 2.79
N GLU A 19 13.41 0.87 2.02
CA GLU A 19 13.51 1.68 0.82
C GLU A 19 13.44 3.18 1.19
N PRO A 20 14.53 3.97 1.01
CA PRO A 20 14.56 5.38 1.39
C PRO A 20 13.48 6.22 0.71
N ALA A 21 13.22 5.98 -0.58
CA ALA A 21 12.22 6.73 -1.33
C ALA A 21 10.80 6.61 -0.73
N ALA A 22 10.45 5.43 -0.23
CA ALA A 22 9.15 5.21 0.42
C ALA A 22 9.05 5.94 1.76
N ILE A 23 10.13 5.97 2.55
CA ILE A 23 10.17 6.71 3.82
C ILE A 23 10.04 8.22 3.57
N LEU A 24 10.75 8.75 2.56
CA LEU A 24 10.64 10.15 2.18
C LEU A 24 9.23 10.48 1.69
N ARG A 25 8.61 9.59 0.93
CA ARG A 25 7.22 9.76 0.47
C ARG A 25 6.23 9.74 1.64
N LEU A 26 6.41 8.87 2.63
CA LEU A 26 5.59 8.88 3.85
C LEU A 26 5.66 10.26 4.55
N ARG A 27 6.84 10.88 4.60
CA ARG A 27 7.01 12.24 5.16
C ARG A 27 6.25 13.29 4.39
N GLN A 28 6.30 13.24 3.05
CA GLN A 28 5.55 14.16 2.18
C GLN A 28 4.04 14.00 2.39
N LEU A 29 3.55 12.75 2.42
CA LEU A 29 2.14 12.46 2.67
C LEU A 29 1.69 12.98 4.03
N ALA A 30 2.49 12.79 5.08
CA ALA A 30 2.18 13.28 6.41
C ALA A 30 2.12 14.83 6.44
N ALA A 31 3.06 15.50 5.76
CA ALA A 31 3.05 16.97 5.63
C ALA A 31 1.79 17.46 4.91
N THR A 32 1.48 16.91 3.73
CA THR A 32 0.28 17.25 2.95
C THR A 32 -1.01 16.99 3.73
N LEU A 33 -1.09 15.86 4.44
CA LEU A 33 -2.24 15.55 5.28
C LEU A 33 -2.35 16.55 6.44
N GLY A 34 -1.22 16.93 7.04
CA GLY A 34 -1.17 17.92 8.11
C GLY A 34 -1.67 19.29 7.66
N GLU A 35 -1.26 19.76 6.49
CA GLU A 35 -1.75 21.00 5.88
C GLU A 35 -3.26 20.97 5.66
N ARG A 36 -3.79 19.88 5.10
CA ARG A 36 -5.23 19.71 4.87
C ARG A 36 -6.07 19.66 6.15
N LEU A 37 -5.50 19.11 7.22
CA LEU A 37 -6.18 19.00 8.52
C LEU A 37 -5.98 20.21 9.43
N GLY A 38 -5.10 21.15 9.05
CA GLY A 38 -4.72 22.29 9.89
C GLY A 38 -4.05 21.88 11.20
N ARG A 39 -3.38 20.71 11.23
CA ARG A 39 -2.67 20.17 12.42
C ARG A 39 -1.48 19.33 12.02
N ARG A 40 -0.49 19.25 12.91
CA ARG A 40 0.70 18.41 12.67
C ARG A 40 0.31 16.93 12.57
N VAL A 41 0.76 16.28 11.49
CA VAL A 41 0.72 14.83 11.30
C VAL A 41 2.16 14.33 11.19
N GLU A 42 2.49 13.31 11.94
CA GLU A 42 3.85 12.80 12.06
C GLU A 42 3.99 11.45 11.36
N PRO A 43 4.99 11.29 10.46
CA PRO A 43 5.24 10.05 9.76
C PRO A 43 5.96 9.07 10.69
N VAL A 44 5.41 7.88 10.87
CA VAL A 44 5.96 6.82 11.72
C VAL A 44 5.76 5.48 11.03
N SER A 45 6.75 4.60 11.08
CA SER A 45 6.61 3.23 10.57
C SER A 45 6.31 2.25 11.71
N LEU A 46 5.61 1.16 11.45
CA LEU A 46 5.42 0.12 12.47
C LEU A 46 6.76 -0.48 12.90
N GLN A 47 7.67 -0.72 11.92
CA GLN A 47 8.95 -1.37 12.17
C GLN A 47 9.95 -1.14 11.03
N HIS A 48 11.20 -1.50 11.25
CA HIS A 48 12.31 -1.61 10.29
C HIS A 48 12.90 -0.31 9.72
N SER A 49 12.11 0.74 9.54
CA SER A 49 12.55 1.97 8.85
C SER A 49 13.67 2.72 9.60
N ASP A 50 13.78 2.53 10.90
CA ASP A 50 14.86 3.05 11.76
C ASP A 50 16.26 2.51 11.40
N ARG A 51 16.33 1.41 10.62
CA ARG A 51 17.59 0.82 10.13
C ARG A 51 18.15 1.54 8.91
N VAL A 52 17.38 2.42 8.28
CA VAL A 52 17.84 3.20 7.13
C VAL A 52 18.70 4.38 7.63
N ALA A 53 19.90 4.50 7.06
CA ALA A 53 20.82 5.56 7.46
C ALA A 53 20.22 6.95 7.23
N ALA A 54 20.36 7.84 8.21
CA ALA A 54 19.85 9.21 8.13
C ALA A 54 20.38 9.98 6.90
N ALA A 55 21.60 9.69 6.45
CA ALA A 55 22.18 10.31 5.25
C ALA A 55 21.36 10.05 3.97
N LEU A 56 20.60 8.95 3.91
CA LEU A 56 19.68 8.63 2.81
C LEU A 56 18.29 9.23 3.00
N LEU A 57 18.05 9.91 4.13
CA LEU A 57 16.75 10.42 4.56
C LEU A 57 16.84 11.93 4.92
N ASP A 58 17.57 12.70 4.12
CA ASP A 58 17.77 14.16 4.33
C ASP A 58 18.31 14.50 5.72
N GLY A 59 19.21 13.66 6.26
CA GLY A 59 19.85 13.85 7.56
C GLY A 59 18.97 13.53 8.77
N ARG A 60 17.75 13.00 8.61
CA ARG A 60 16.82 12.69 9.70
C ARG A 60 16.52 11.19 9.75
N CYS A 61 16.67 10.57 10.90
CA CYS A 61 16.27 9.16 11.10
C CYS A 61 14.77 8.97 10.87
N ALA A 62 14.40 7.81 10.38
CA ALA A 62 12.99 7.38 10.40
C ALA A 62 12.59 6.96 11.82
N GLU A 63 11.34 7.20 12.17
CA GLU A 63 10.80 6.81 13.48
C GLU A 63 10.00 5.52 13.35
N VAL A 64 10.11 4.63 14.34
CA VAL A 64 9.26 3.45 14.48
C VAL A 64 8.33 3.61 15.67
N LEU A 65 7.17 2.96 15.63
CA LEU A 65 6.01 3.28 16.46
C LEU A 65 6.27 3.21 17.95
N GLU A 66 6.84 2.12 18.47
CA GLU A 66 7.01 1.97 19.91
C GLU A 66 7.94 3.02 20.52
N PRO A 67 9.16 3.25 20.01
CA PRO A 67 10.01 4.36 20.44
C PRO A 67 9.36 5.73 20.27
N ALA A 68 8.63 5.94 19.18
CA ALA A 68 7.93 7.19 18.90
C ALA A 68 6.86 7.50 19.96
N LEU A 69 6.03 6.52 20.33
CA LEU A 69 5.04 6.67 21.39
C LEU A 69 5.72 6.95 22.74
N ARG A 70 6.75 6.18 23.09
CA ARG A 70 7.48 6.35 24.37
C ARG A 70 8.11 7.74 24.50
N MET A 71 8.72 8.24 23.43
CA MET A 71 9.33 9.59 23.40
C MET A 71 8.25 10.66 23.66
N ARG A 72 7.13 10.61 22.95
CA ARG A 72 6.03 11.60 23.08
C ARG A 72 5.36 11.56 24.45
N LEU A 73 5.29 10.39 25.07
CA LEU A 73 4.83 10.27 26.46
C LEU A 73 5.75 11.00 27.44
N THR A 74 7.07 11.05 27.20
CA THR A 74 7.99 11.85 28.03
C THR A 74 7.79 13.36 27.83
N GLU A 75 7.23 13.77 26.68
CA GLU A 75 6.85 15.15 26.36
C GLU A 75 5.46 15.54 26.90
N GLY A 76 4.79 14.59 27.58
CA GLY A 76 3.47 14.79 28.18
C GLY A 76 2.31 14.62 27.19
N ILE A 77 2.54 14.01 26.03
CA ILE A 77 1.48 13.65 25.06
C ILE A 77 0.94 12.28 25.44
N THR A 78 -0.35 12.19 25.74
CA THR A 78 -1.00 10.95 26.18
C THR A 78 -2.15 10.49 25.31
N ASP A 79 -2.62 11.32 24.38
CA ASP A 79 -3.70 11.00 23.42
C ASP A 79 -3.15 10.92 22.00
N PHE A 80 -3.32 9.76 21.37
CA PHE A 80 -2.80 9.47 20.03
C PHE A 80 -3.92 9.06 19.09
N LEU A 81 -3.89 9.67 17.88
CA LEU A 81 -4.68 9.20 16.75
C LEU A 81 -3.72 8.56 15.74
N ILE A 82 -3.85 7.26 15.53
CA ILE A 82 -3.15 6.52 14.49
C ILE A 82 -3.98 6.55 13.22
N VAL A 83 -3.40 7.05 12.14
CA VAL A 83 -3.95 7.02 10.79
C VAL A 83 -3.18 5.96 10.01
N PRO A 84 -3.75 4.76 9.79
CA PRO A 84 -3.03 3.68 9.14
C PRO A 84 -2.94 3.91 7.62
N LEU A 85 -1.73 3.95 7.09
CA LEU A 85 -1.47 3.96 5.65
C LEU A 85 -1.40 2.50 5.15
N PHE A 86 -2.55 1.84 5.17
CA PHE A 86 -2.75 0.44 4.77
C PHE A 86 -3.98 0.33 3.88
N ILE A 87 -3.89 -0.49 2.84
CA ILE A 87 -5.02 -0.70 1.92
C ILE A 87 -6.13 -1.46 2.63
N GLY A 88 -5.81 -2.56 3.28
CA GLY A 88 -6.78 -3.46 3.87
C GLY A 88 -6.43 -3.97 5.27
N PRO A 89 -7.22 -4.89 5.81
CA PRO A 89 -6.95 -5.52 7.08
C PRO A 89 -5.70 -6.40 6.96
N THR A 90 -4.72 -6.18 7.82
CA THR A 90 -3.47 -6.95 7.84
C THR A 90 -3.13 -7.36 9.25
N ARG A 91 -2.34 -8.42 9.42
CA ARG A 91 -1.83 -8.81 10.75
C ARG A 91 -1.02 -7.70 11.43
N ALA A 92 -0.42 -6.82 10.62
CA ALA A 92 0.26 -5.65 11.15
C ALA A 92 -0.70 -4.76 11.96
N LEU A 93 -1.94 -4.58 11.48
CA LEU A 93 -2.97 -3.79 12.17
C LEU A 93 -3.73 -4.57 13.22
N SER A 94 -4.05 -5.85 12.98
CA SER A 94 -4.89 -6.65 13.88
C SER A 94 -4.14 -7.32 15.03
N GLU A 95 -2.83 -7.56 14.85
CA GLU A 95 -2.02 -8.29 15.83
C GLU A 95 -0.84 -7.44 16.34
N TYR A 96 0.04 -6.96 15.43
CA TYR A 96 1.28 -6.30 15.82
C TYR A 96 1.07 -4.93 16.46
N LEU A 97 0.25 -4.08 15.85
CA LEU A 97 -0.06 -2.74 16.38
C LEU A 97 -0.69 -2.80 17.80
N PRO A 98 -1.71 -3.63 18.06
CA PRO A 98 -2.22 -3.81 19.42
C PRO A 98 -1.16 -4.26 20.41
N GLN A 99 -0.28 -5.21 20.05
CA GLN A 99 0.82 -5.66 20.92
C GLN A 99 1.79 -4.52 21.26
N VAL A 100 2.12 -3.64 20.29
CA VAL A 100 2.94 -2.45 20.56
C VAL A 100 2.26 -1.55 21.58
N ILE A 101 0.96 -1.27 21.37
CA ILE A 101 0.18 -0.42 22.28
C ILE A 101 0.14 -1.02 23.69
N GLU A 102 -0.10 -2.31 23.84
CA GLU A 102 -0.13 -2.97 25.15
C GLU A 102 1.24 -2.94 25.86
N ARG A 103 2.36 -3.10 25.13
CA ARG A 103 3.69 -2.93 25.73
C ARG A 103 3.91 -1.52 26.27
N VAL A 104 3.44 -0.51 25.55
CA VAL A 104 3.54 0.88 26.00
C VAL A 104 2.60 1.13 27.21
N ARG A 105 1.38 0.57 27.20
CA ARG A 105 0.42 0.67 28.30
C ARG A 105 0.92 0.04 29.59
N ALA A 106 1.65 -1.07 29.51
CA ALA A 106 2.21 -1.72 30.69
C ALA A 106 3.07 -0.75 31.52
N ASP A 107 3.81 0.15 30.85
CA ASP A 107 4.67 1.14 31.51
C ASP A 107 3.96 2.48 31.75
N ARG A 108 2.93 2.78 30.96
CA ARG A 108 2.21 4.07 30.96
C ARG A 108 0.69 3.84 30.80
N PRO A 109 -0.03 3.47 31.87
CA PRO A 109 -1.46 3.10 31.80
C PRO A 109 -2.39 4.20 31.29
N THR A 110 -1.98 5.46 31.36
CA THR A 110 -2.78 6.64 30.98
C THR A 110 -2.81 6.92 29.48
N ILE A 111 -2.09 6.14 28.66
CA ILE A 111 -2.08 6.33 27.20
C ILE A 111 -3.46 6.01 26.61
N THR A 112 -3.98 6.93 25.80
CA THR A 112 -5.15 6.75 24.96
C THR A 112 -4.72 6.64 23.50
N VAL A 113 -5.09 5.56 22.83
CA VAL A 113 -4.80 5.36 21.40
C VAL A 113 -6.10 5.07 20.67
N ARG A 114 -6.41 5.91 19.70
CA ARG A 114 -7.50 5.73 18.74
C ARG A 114 -6.90 5.44 17.37
N MET A 115 -7.53 4.59 16.59
CA MET A 115 -7.09 4.26 15.24
C MET A 115 -8.20 4.59 14.24
N ALA A 116 -7.83 5.31 13.18
CA ALA A 116 -8.70 5.50 12.04
C ALA A 116 -8.84 4.19 11.24
N LEU A 117 -9.85 4.12 10.39
CA LEU A 117 -10.04 2.97 9.51
C LEU A 117 -8.94 2.93 8.43
N PRO A 118 -8.52 1.74 7.98
CA PRO A 118 -7.63 1.59 6.82
C PRO A 118 -8.33 2.03 5.52
N LEU A 119 -7.56 2.22 4.46
CA LEU A 119 -8.03 2.86 3.21
C LEU A 119 -9.18 2.14 2.51
N HIS A 120 -9.30 0.80 2.67
CA HIS A 120 -10.41 0.05 2.06
C HIS A 120 -11.77 0.36 2.69
N ALA A 121 -11.81 0.80 3.94
CA ALA A 121 -13.07 0.99 4.65
C ALA A 121 -13.82 2.23 4.13
N GLY A 122 -14.68 2.02 3.14
CA GLY A 122 -15.47 3.06 2.48
C GLY A 122 -14.71 3.88 1.45
N ALA A 123 -13.56 3.39 0.97
CA ALA A 123 -12.74 4.07 -0.02
C ALA A 123 -12.34 3.18 -1.22
N GLU A 124 -12.92 1.99 -1.37
CA GLU A 124 -12.65 1.09 -2.49
C GLU A 124 -12.85 1.79 -3.83
N ASP A 125 -13.91 2.58 -3.97
CA ASP A 125 -14.19 3.37 -5.18
C ASP A 125 -13.08 4.37 -5.49
N ARG A 126 -12.51 5.02 -4.46
CA ARG A 126 -11.40 5.96 -4.64
C ARG A 126 -10.10 5.26 -5.04
N LEU A 127 -9.83 4.09 -4.47
CA LEU A 127 -8.69 3.27 -4.89
C LEU A 127 -8.84 2.86 -6.35
N ALA A 128 -10.01 2.37 -6.73
CA ALA A 128 -10.32 1.99 -8.11
C ALA A 128 -10.22 3.20 -9.07
N GLN A 129 -10.72 4.39 -8.69
CA GLN A 129 -10.59 5.62 -9.48
C GLN A 129 -9.13 6.03 -9.69
N MET A 130 -8.29 5.98 -8.64
CA MET A 130 -6.87 6.28 -8.76
C MET A 130 -6.16 5.31 -9.70
N ILE A 131 -6.47 4.01 -9.60
CA ILE A 131 -5.90 2.98 -10.46
C ILE A 131 -6.40 3.14 -11.90
N ALA A 132 -7.68 3.43 -12.11
CA ALA A 132 -8.24 3.68 -13.45
C ALA A 132 -7.49 4.81 -14.15
N GLY A 133 -7.29 5.95 -13.48
CA GLY A 133 -6.51 7.05 -14.04
C GLY A 133 -5.07 6.68 -14.38
N GLN A 134 -4.43 5.82 -13.59
CA GLN A 134 -3.08 5.33 -13.90
C GLN A 134 -3.05 4.35 -15.08
N VAL A 135 -4.07 3.51 -15.24
CA VAL A 135 -4.24 2.62 -16.41
C VAL A 135 -4.45 3.46 -17.67
N GLU A 136 -5.33 4.47 -17.63
CA GLU A 136 -5.59 5.38 -18.75
C GLU A 136 -4.35 6.15 -19.18
N ASP A 137 -3.51 6.59 -18.22
CA ASP A 137 -2.23 7.22 -18.54
C ASP A 137 -1.28 6.29 -19.27
N VAL A 138 -1.23 5.01 -18.84
CA VAL A 138 -0.43 4.00 -19.55
C VAL A 138 -0.94 3.80 -20.97
N MET A 139 -2.25 3.61 -21.13
CA MET A 139 -2.87 3.41 -22.44
C MET A 139 -2.62 4.61 -23.37
N THR A 140 -2.76 5.84 -22.86
CA THR A 140 -2.48 7.06 -23.60
C THR A 140 -1.02 7.13 -24.04
N ARG A 141 -0.09 6.87 -23.13
CA ARG A 141 1.36 6.94 -23.38
C ARG A 141 1.83 5.87 -24.36
N THR A 142 1.22 4.70 -24.34
CA THR A 142 1.57 3.57 -25.21
C THR A 142 0.81 3.55 -26.53
N GLY A 143 -0.26 4.34 -26.65
CA GLY A 143 -1.17 4.30 -27.79
C GLY A 143 -2.03 3.02 -27.83
N TRP A 144 -2.25 2.38 -26.67
CA TRP A 144 -3.03 1.15 -26.57
C TRP A 144 -4.54 1.45 -26.52
N ASP A 145 -5.32 0.51 -27.01
CA ASP A 145 -6.77 0.64 -27.23
C ASP A 145 -7.62 -0.29 -26.36
N ALA A 146 -8.89 -0.40 -26.70
CA ALA A 146 -9.88 -1.22 -25.97
C ALA A 146 -9.59 -2.75 -25.96
N HIS A 147 -8.61 -3.23 -26.73
CA HIS A 147 -8.17 -4.62 -26.66
C HIS A 147 -7.19 -4.87 -25.51
N THR A 148 -6.78 -3.82 -24.82
CA THR A 148 -5.89 -3.90 -23.65
C THR A 148 -6.58 -4.65 -22.51
N LYS A 149 -5.88 -5.60 -21.90
CA LYS A 149 -6.29 -6.28 -20.68
C LYS A 149 -5.62 -5.61 -19.48
N VAL A 150 -6.26 -5.66 -18.32
CA VAL A 150 -5.73 -5.08 -17.08
C VAL A 150 -5.61 -6.17 -16.01
N ALA A 151 -4.39 -6.41 -15.53
CA ALA A 151 -4.15 -7.28 -14.39
C ALA A 151 -3.94 -6.42 -13.14
N LEU A 152 -4.90 -6.44 -12.20
CA LEU A 152 -4.75 -5.77 -10.91
C LEU A 152 -4.01 -6.70 -9.95
N VAL A 153 -2.78 -6.34 -9.60
CA VAL A 153 -1.91 -7.17 -8.76
C VAL A 153 -1.76 -6.58 -7.36
N ASP A 154 -1.96 -7.42 -6.33
CA ASP A 154 -1.54 -7.18 -4.96
C ASP A 154 -0.32 -8.02 -4.58
N HIS A 155 0.18 -7.87 -3.35
CA HIS A 155 1.28 -8.69 -2.85
C HIS A 155 0.89 -10.16 -2.69
N GLY A 156 -0.36 -10.42 -2.35
CA GLY A 156 -0.82 -11.68 -1.79
C GLY A 156 -0.74 -11.70 -0.26
N SER A 157 -1.60 -12.49 0.38
CA SER A 157 -1.77 -12.44 1.83
C SER A 157 -2.09 -13.81 2.41
N PRO A 158 -1.67 -14.09 3.66
CA PRO A 158 -2.19 -15.23 4.41
C PRO A 158 -3.62 -15.01 4.93
N LEU A 159 -4.17 -13.80 4.80
CA LEU A 159 -5.53 -13.43 5.22
C LEU A 159 -6.43 -13.27 3.99
N ARG A 160 -7.52 -14.03 3.94
CA ARG A 160 -8.50 -13.98 2.86
C ARG A 160 -9.14 -12.59 2.71
N GLU A 161 -9.38 -11.91 3.80
CA GLU A 161 -10.00 -10.58 3.83
C GLU A 161 -9.18 -9.53 3.05
N VAL A 162 -7.86 -9.70 2.95
CA VAL A 162 -7.00 -8.84 2.12
C VAL A 162 -7.27 -9.07 0.64
N THR A 163 -7.38 -10.33 0.24
CA THR A 163 -7.69 -10.71 -1.15
C THR A 163 -9.09 -10.25 -1.56
N GLU A 164 -10.07 -10.32 -0.65
CA GLU A 164 -11.42 -9.81 -0.89
C GLU A 164 -11.43 -8.29 -1.13
N VAL A 165 -10.53 -7.53 -0.51
CA VAL A 165 -10.35 -6.10 -0.83
C VAL A 165 -9.83 -5.93 -2.25
N ARG A 166 -8.81 -6.70 -2.68
CA ARG A 166 -8.29 -6.70 -4.04
C ARG A 166 -9.41 -6.97 -5.06
N ASP A 167 -10.20 -7.99 -4.81
CA ASP A 167 -11.24 -8.42 -5.72
C ASP A 167 -12.33 -7.35 -5.86
N ARG A 168 -12.78 -6.74 -4.75
CA ARG A 168 -13.73 -5.61 -4.81
C ARG A 168 -13.16 -4.41 -5.56
N VAL A 169 -11.89 -4.07 -5.35
CA VAL A 169 -11.25 -2.98 -6.11
C VAL A 169 -11.16 -3.32 -7.59
N ALA A 170 -10.91 -4.59 -7.94
CA ALA A 170 -10.89 -5.04 -9.34
C ALA A 170 -12.28 -4.94 -9.99
N ASP A 171 -13.34 -5.30 -9.27
CA ASP A 171 -14.72 -5.19 -9.76
C ASP A 171 -15.09 -3.72 -10.03
N HIS A 172 -14.77 -2.81 -9.10
CA HIS A 172 -15.00 -1.38 -9.30
C HIS A 172 -14.13 -0.82 -10.43
N LEU A 173 -12.87 -1.26 -10.55
CA LEU A 173 -11.99 -0.87 -11.64
C LEU A 173 -12.55 -1.32 -13.00
N ALA A 174 -13.08 -2.53 -13.09
CA ALA A 174 -13.74 -3.05 -14.29
C ALA A 174 -14.95 -2.21 -14.67
N GLN A 175 -15.78 -1.83 -13.71
CA GLN A 175 -16.93 -0.95 -13.94
C GLN A 175 -16.50 0.45 -14.41
N LEU A 176 -15.47 1.03 -13.78
CA LEU A 176 -14.96 2.35 -14.15
C LEU A 176 -14.34 2.37 -15.55
N LEU A 177 -13.56 1.36 -15.89
CA LEU A 177 -12.93 1.27 -17.21
C LEU A 177 -13.90 0.88 -18.32
N GLY A 178 -14.91 0.05 -18.00
CA GLY A 178 -15.96 -0.36 -18.96
C GLY A 178 -15.40 -0.87 -20.29
N GLU A 179 -15.96 -0.39 -21.39
CA GLU A 179 -15.56 -0.77 -22.76
C GLU A 179 -14.19 -0.23 -23.21
N ARG A 180 -13.52 0.58 -22.38
CA ARG A 180 -12.18 1.10 -22.69
C ARG A 180 -11.08 0.05 -22.59
N VAL A 181 -11.35 -1.09 -21.94
CA VAL A 181 -10.45 -2.23 -21.83
C VAL A 181 -11.19 -3.53 -22.11
N ALA A 182 -10.48 -4.55 -22.56
CA ALA A 182 -11.10 -5.84 -22.87
C ALA A 182 -11.58 -6.58 -21.63
N VAL A 183 -10.79 -6.54 -20.56
CA VAL A 183 -11.11 -7.22 -19.28
C VAL A 183 -10.19 -6.73 -18.17
N VAL A 184 -10.69 -6.76 -16.94
CA VAL A 184 -9.89 -6.58 -15.71
C VAL A 184 -9.89 -7.92 -14.96
N ALA A 185 -8.72 -8.36 -14.50
CA ALA A 185 -8.60 -9.54 -13.63
C ALA A 185 -7.76 -9.22 -12.39
N PRO A 186 -8.22 -9.60 -11.19
CA PRO A 186 -7.41 -9.57 -9.99
C PRO A 186 -6.39 -10.72 -10.00
N CYS A 187 -5.21 -10.47 -9.45
CA CYS A 187 -4.19 -11.49 -9.23
C CYS A 187 -3.29 -11.10 -8.06
N SER A 188 -2.54 -12.05 -7.52
CA SER A 188 -1.53 -11.77 -6.50
C SER A 188 -0.13 -11.99 -7.06
N MET A 189 0.87 -11.30 -6.50
CA MET A 189 2.26 -11.49 -6.86
C MET A 189 2.77 -12.86 -6.37
N GLU A 190 2.44 -13.20 -5.12
CA GLU A 190 2.85 -14.44 -4.49
C GLU A 190 1.81 -14.98 -3.51
N ARG A 191 2.00 -16.21 -3.04
CA ARG A 191 1.23 -16.81 -1.94
C ARG A 191 2.07 -17.80 -1.14
N ARG A 192 1.62 -18.11 0.05
CA ARG A 192 2.19 -19.23 0.82
C ARG A 192 1.85 -20.57 0.17
N PRO A 193 2.70 -21.61 0.35
CA PRO A 193 2.36 -22.95 -0.06
C PRO A 193 1.18 -23.49 0.77
N GLY A 194 0.32 -24.31 0.12
CA GLY A 194 -0.86 -24.92 0.74
C GLY A 194 -2.15 -24.48 0.09
N ALA A 195 -3.12 -25.40 0.01
CA ALA A 195 -4.43 -25.16 -0.61
C ALA A 195 -5.27 -24.11 0.16
N GLU A 196 -5.01 -23.94 1.45
CA GLU A 196 -5.64 -22.92 2.28
C GLU A 196 -5.34 -21.48 1.84
N TYR A 197 -4.33 -21.28 0.97
CA TYR A 197 -3.94 -19.98 0.40
C TYR A 197 -4.33 -19.82 -1.08
N ASP A 198 -5.07 -20.75 -1.67
CA ASP A 198 -5.50 -20.72 -3.08
C ASP A 198 -6.40 -19.52 -3.39
N PHE A 199 -6.95 -18.85 -2.40
CA PHE A 199 -7.70 -17.60 -2.59
C PHE A 199 -6.84 -16.43 -3.16
N ASN A 200 -5.52 -16.54 -3.17
CA ASN A 200 -4.63 -15.58 -3.83
C ASN A 200 -4.50 -15.83 -5.33
N GLU A 201 -4.93 -16.98 -5.84
CA GLU A 201 -4.87 -17.29 -7.28
C GLU A 201 -5.85 -16.41 -8.08
N PRO A 202 -5.52 -16.15 -9.37
CA PRO A 202 -4.28 -16.55 -10.03
C PRO A 202 -3.08 -15.71 -9.54
N LEU A 203 -1.90 -16.31 -9.52
CA LEU A 203 -0.68 -15.53 -9.39
C LEU A 203 -0.39 -14.80 -10.70
N LEU A 204 0.20 -13.60 -10.64
CA LEU A 204 0.54 -12.80 -11.82
C LEU A 204 1.36 -13.59 -12.85
N ALA A 205 2.36 -14.35 -12.40
CA ALA A 205 3.18 -15.18 -13.29
C ALA A 205 2.34 -16.23 -14.03
N ASN A 206 1.42 -16.91 -13.33
CA ASN A 206 0.53 -17.91 -13.91
C ASN A 206 -0.50 -17.28 -14.86
N LEU A 207 -1.05 -16.14 -14.48
CA LEU A 207 -1.98 -15.38 -15.30
C LEU A 207 -1.33 -15.01 -16.64
N LEU A 208 -0.14 -14.40 -16.63
CA LEU A 208 0.57 -13.97 -17.83
C LEU A 208 1.08 -15.14 -18.71
N ALA A 209 1.18 -16.36 -18.16
CA ALA A 209 1.57 -17.56 -18.90
C ALA A 209 0.38 -18.28 -19.56
N THR A 210 -0.87 -17.91 -19.22
CA THR A 210 -2.07 -18.66 -19.62
C THR A 210 -2.90 -17.88 -20.63
N PRO A 211 -3.38 -18.52 -21.77
CA PRO A 211 -4.33 -17.86 -22.66
C PRO A 211 -5.60 -17.39 -21.95
N PRO A 212 -6.16 -16.23 -22.30
CA PRO A 212 -5.73 -15.30 -23.34
C PRO A 212 -4.71 -14.23 -22.86
N TRP A 213 -4.13 -14.38 -21.67
CA TRP A 213 -3.26 -13.39 -21.03
C TRP A 213 -1.80 -13.45 -21.51
N ASN A 214 -1.41 -14.52 -22.18
CA ASN A 214 -0.05 -14.71 -22.71
C ASN A 214 0.17 -14.05 -24.09
N ALA A 215 -0.71 -13.17 -24.53
CA ALA A 215 -0.61 -12.45 -25.80
C ALA A 215 -1.32 -11.09 -25.73
N GLY A 216 -0.94 -10.19 -26.65
CA GLY A 216 -1.54 -8.87 -26.77
C GLY A 216 -1.03 -7.87 -25.72
N GLN A 217 -1.82 -6.82 -25.48
CA GLN A 217 -1.45 -5.69 -24.62
C GLN A 217 -2.02 -5.90 -23.22
N ILE A 218 -1.18 -5.81 -22.19
CA ILE A 218 -1.58 -5.96 -20.80
C ILE A 218 -1.01 -4.79 -19.98
N VAL A 219 -1.90 -4.08 -19.29
CA VAL A 219 -1.49 -3.16 -18.22
C VAL A 219 -1.51 -3.90 -16.89
N VAL A 220 -0.37 -3.99 -16.24
CA VAL A 220 -0.26 -4.45 -14.86
C VAL A 220 -0.46 -3.26 -13.94
N ALA A 221 -1.62 -3.19 -13.32
CA ALA A 221 -2.01 -2.17 -12.36
C ALA A 221 -1.68 -2.63 -10.94
N HIS A 222 -1.11 -1.74 -10.13
CA HIS A 222 -0.60 -2.08 -8.81
C HIS A 222 -1.57 -1.69 -7.70
N LEU A 223 -2.00 -2.64 -6.89
CA LEU A 223 -2.65 -2.36 -5.61
C LEU A 223 -1.57 -2.25 -4.51
N PHE A 224 -0.68 -1.27 -4.71
CA PHE A 224 0.43 -0.96 -3.82
C PHE A 224 0.48 0.55 -3.57
N LEU A 225 0.77 0.95 -2.33
CA LEU A 225 0.80 2.36 -1.95
C LEU A 225 2.10 3.05 -2.36
N LEU A 226 3.22 2.45 -1.99
CA LEU A 226 4.55 3.06 -2.05
C LEU A 226 5.54 2.12 -2.77
N PRO A 227 6.61 2.67 -3.37
CA PRO A 227 7.67 1.85 -3.93
C PRO A 227 8.34 1.00 -2.86
N GLY A 228 8.82 -0.17 -3.27
CA GLY A 228 9.48 -1.11 -2.40
C GLY A 228 10.07 -2.26 -3.20
N ARG A 229 10.58 -3.27 -2.52
CA ARG A 229 11.20 -4.46 -3.12
C ARG A 229 10.36 -5.08 -4.24
N HIS A 230 9.05 -5.14 -4.07
CA HIS A 230 8.16 -5.88 -4.97
C HIS A 230 7.62 -5.01 -6.12
N ALA A 231 7.24 -3.75 -5.82
CA ALA A 231 6.56 -2.86 -6.75
C ALA A 231 7.44 -1.67 -7.21
N GLY A 232 8.74 -1.75 -7.03
CA GLY A 232 9.73 -0.79 -7.52
C GLY A 232 10.09 -1.03 -9.00
N GLU A 233 10.93 -0.16 -9.56
CA GLU A 233 11.33 -0.20 -10.96
C GLU A 233 12.08 -1.49 -11.34
N GLY A 234 12.84 -2.09 -10.57
CA GLY A 234 13.49 -3.40 -10.77
C GLY A 234 12.92 -4.50 -9.88
N GLY A 235 11.74 -4.28 -9.28
CA GLY A 235 11.14 -5.17 -8.31
C GLY A 235 10.60 -6.49 -8.88
N ASP A 236 10.10 -7.34 -8.01
CA ASP A 236 9.66 -8.69 -8.37
C ASP A 236 8.56 -8.67 -9.46
N ILE A 237 7.61 -7.73 -9.40
CA ILE A 237 6.58 -7.59 -10.43
C ILE A 237 7.18 -7.20 -11.78
N ALA A 238 8.20 -6.33 -11.81
CA ALA A 238 8.90 -5.98 -13.04
C ALA A 238 9.59 -7.20 -13.67
N GLN A 239 10.22 -8.02 -12.84
CA GLN A 239 10.90 -9.25 -13.28
C GLN A 239 9.91 -10.28 -13.80
N ILE A 240 8.76 -10.47 -13.14
CA ILE A 240 7.68 -11.34 -13.61
C ILE A 240 7.19 -10.89 -14.99
N CYS A 241 6.95 -9.59 -15.19
CA CYS A 241 6.50 -9.04 -16.48
C CYS A 241 7.54 -9.26 -17.56
N ALA A 242 8.81 -8.94 -17.33
CA ALA A 242 9.90 -9.08 -18.30
C ALA A 242 10.09 -10.56 -18.70
N ARG A 243 10.00 -11.46 -17.73
CA ARG A 243 10.05 -12.90 -18.01
C ARG A 243 8.89 -13.37 -18.87
N ALA A 244 7.66 -12.96 -18.57
CA ALA A 244 6.48 -13.33 -19.35
C ALA A 244 6.60 -12.83 -20.81
N GLU A 245 7.08 -11.60 -21.05
CA GLU A 245 7.33 -11.08 -22.39
C GLU A 245 8.42 -11.88 -23.15
N SER A 246 9.47 -12.33 -22.44
CA SER A 246 10.53 -13.12 -23.05
C SER A 246 10.07 -14.54 -23.45
N GLU A 247 9.15 -15.11 -22.68
CA GLU A 247 8.58 -16.43 -22.92
C GLU A 247 7.42 -16.42 -23.92
N SER A 248 6.80 -15.25 -24.13
CA SER A 248 5.62 -15.06 -25.00
C SER A 248 5.83 -13.90 -25.99
N PRO A 249 6.40 -14.12 -27.18
CA PRO A 249 6.77 -13.06 -28.13
C PRO A 249 5.61 -12.13 -28.57
N GLY A 250 4.37 -12.62 -28.49
CA GLY A 250 3.16 -11.84 -28.79
C GLY A 250 2.63 -10.99 -27.64
N LEU A 251 3.22 -11.11 -26.45
CA LEU A 251 2.83 -10.37 -25.24
C LEU A 251 3.56 -9.02 -25.20
N ARG A 252 2.84 -7.99 -24.75
CA ARG A 252 3.39 -6.67 -24.40
C ARG A 252 2.81 -6.24 -23.07
N VAL A 253 3.68 -5.96 -22.11
CA VAL A 253 3.29 -5.58 -20.75
C VAL A 253 3.74 -4.15 -20.46
N ALA A 254 2.83 -3.32 -19.98
CA ALA A 254 3.17 -2.03 -19.41
C ALA A 254 2.70 -1.98 -17.95
N ARG A 255 3.47 -1.34 -17.09
CA ARG A 255 3.14 -1.22 -15.67
C ARG A 255 2.57 0.17 -15.39
N ALA A 256 1.46 0.21 -14.66
CA ALA A 256 0.90 1.45 -14.12
C ALA A 256 1.72 1.95 -12.92
N GLY A 257 1.49 3.18 -12.50
CA GLY A 257 2.11 3.75 -11.31
C GLY A 257 1.61 3.11 -10.00
N LEU A 258 2.19 3.51 -8.89
CA LEU A 258 1.73 3.13 -7.54
C LEU A 258 0.76 4.20 -7.02
N LEU A 259 -0.11 3.82 -6.06
CA LEU A 259 -1.21 4.67 -5.60
C LEU A 259 -0.75 6.04 -5.05
N MET A 260 0.37 6.09 -4.33
CA MET A 260 0.85 7.31 -3.67
C MET A 260 2.06 7.95 -4.36
N THR A 261 2.31 7.66 -5.65
CA THR A 261 3.42 8.26 -6.40
C THR A 261 3.02 9.49 -7.22
N ARG A 262 1.73 9.74 -7.43
CA ARG A 262 1.23 11.00 -8.02
C ARG A 262 1.18 12.11 -6.98
N GLU A 263 1.43 13.34 -7.42
CA GLU A 263 1.25 14.59 -6.67
C GLU A 263 -0.23 14.94 -6.49
#